data_8f9c304841adc073aeb95ac954b78306
#
_entry.id   8f9c304841adc073aeb95ac954b78306
#
_cell.length_a   1.000
_cell.length_b   1.000
_cell.length_c   1.000
_cell.angle_alpha   90.00
_cell.angle_beta   90.00
_cell.angle_gamma   90.00
#
_symmetry.space_group_name_H-M   'P 1'
#
loop_
_entity.id
_entity.type
_entity.pdbx_description
1 polymer ?
#
loop_
_entity_poly.entity_id
_entity_poly.type
_entity_poly.pdbx_seq_one_letter_code
_entity_poly.pdbx_strand_id
1 'polypeptide(L)'
;MKATLLVRDRIAHSDQAFSEIVVWHVPQPVAGSSHPYKYRLAFVDSGTCPLRYDDEAGKGDHRHAPEGESRYRFTSLDRLFADFERDVRSLLDEDSDT
;
A
#
# COMPACT_ATOMS: atom_id res chain seq x y z
N MET A 1 -21.50 -9.90 -9.61
CA MET A 1 -20.20 -9.69 -10.29
C MET A 1 -19.09 -9.88 -9.28
N LYS A 2 -17.99 -10.42 -9.73
CA LYS A 2 -16.88 -10.76 -8.85
C LYS A 2 -15.74 -9.76 -8.98
N ALA A 3 -15.00 -9.58 -7.90
CA ALA A 3 -13.74 -8.85 -7.95
C ALA A 3 -12.72 -9.60 -8.82
N THR A 4 -11.88 -8.86 -9.51
CA THR A 4 -10.82 -9.41 -10.36
C THR A 4 -9.48 -9.05 -9.77
N LEU A 5 -8.65 -10.06 -9.48
CA LEU A 5 -7.30 -9.82 -8.99
C LEU A 5 -6.44 -9.26 -10.12
N LEU A 6 -5.90 -8.07 -9.93
CA LEU A 6 -5.03 -7.42 -10.90
C LEU A 6 -3.56 -7.63 -10.60
N VAL A 7 -3.17 -7.50 -9.33
CA VAL A 7 -1.78 -7.63 -8.90
C VAL A 7 -1.74 -8.38 -7.58
N ARG A 8 -0.86 -9.36 -7.49
CA ARG A 8 -0.44 -9.97 -6.23
C ARG A 8 1.05 -10.24 -6.36
N ASP A 9 1.84 -9.50 -5.61
CA ASP A 9 3.29 -9.59 -5.72
C ASP A 9 3.94 -9.45 -4.34
N ARG A 10 5.12 -10.02 -4.22
CA ARG A 10 5.93 -9.92 -3.01
C ARG A 10 7.37 -9.66 -3.44
N ILE A 11 7.92 -8.54 -2.98
CA ILE A 11 9.24 -8.08 -3.37
C ILE A 11 10.16 -8.14 -2.16
N ALA A 12 11.16 -9.00 -2.19
CA ALA A 12 12.16 -9.10 -1.12
C ALA A 12 13.15 -7.94 -1.26
N HIS A 13 13.39 -7.23 -0.17
CA HIS A 13 14.38 -6.16 -0.10
C HIS A 13 15.64 -6.63 0.64
N SER A 14 15.48 -7.51 1.62
CA SER A 14 16.55 -8.13 2.39
C SER A 14 16.03 -9.41 3.02
N ASP A 15 16.84 -10.08 3.84
CA ASP A 15 16.42 -11.27 4.57
C ASP A 15 15.25 -10.98 5.53
N GLN A 16 15.10 -9.73 5.96
CA GLN A 16 14.14 -9.34 6.99
C GLN A 16 13.06 -8.40 6.47
N ALA A 17 13.21 -7.83 5.26
CA ALA A 17 12.31 -6.81 4.75
C ALA A 17 11.75 -7.19 3.39
N PHE A 18 10.44 -6.97 3.22
CA PHE A 18 9.76 -7.22 1.96
C PHE A 18 8.55 -6.30 1.80
N SER A 19 8.12 -6.13 0.55
CA SER A 19 6.86 -5.46 0.25
C SER A 19 5.86 -6.47 -0.29
N GLU A 20 4.60 -6.31 0.08
CA GLU A 20 3.48 -7.05 -0.49
C GLU A 20 2.53 -6.09 -1.18
N ILE A 21 2.12 -6.43 -2.40
CA ILE A 21 1.23 -5.60 -3.21
C ILE A 21 0.06 -6.47 -3.64
N VAL A 22 -1.15 -6.07 -3.25
CA VAL A 22 -2.37 -6.74 -3.68
C VAL A 22 -3.35 -5.68 -4.16
N VAL A 23 -3.83 -5.84 -5.39
CA VAL A 23 -4.82 -4.93 -5.98
C VAL A 23 -5.90 -5.75 -6.66
N TRP A 24 -7.14 -5.43 -6.31
CA TRP A 24 -8.34 -6.01 -6.92
C TRP A 24 -9.10 -4.91 -7.66
N HIS A 25 -9.65 -5.25 -8.83
CA HIS A 25 -10.70 -4.47 -9.44
C HIS A 25 -12.02 -4.97 -8.88
N VAL A 26 -12.82 -4.07 -8.30
CA VAL A 26 -14.10 -4.44 -7.68
C VAL A 26 -15.26 -3.89 -8.52
N PRO A 27 -16.41 -4.61 -8.57
CA PRO A 27 -17.54 -4.16 -9.38
C PRO A 27 -18.16 -2.85 -8.90
N GLN A 28 -18.00 -2.53 -7.61
CA GLN A 28 -18.42 -1.26 -7.05
C GLN A 28 -17.32 -0.73 -6.13
N PRO A 29 -17.10 0.58 -6.10
CA PRO A 29 -16.09 1.16 -5.22
C PRO A 29 -16.31 0.76 -3.76
N VAL A 30 -15.23 0.54 -3.03
CA VAL A 30 -15.27 0.34 -1.58
C VAL A 30 -15.89 1.60 -0.95
N ALA A 31 -16.79 1.42 0.03
CA ALA A 31 -17.44 2.55 0.68
C ALA A 31 -16.40 3.53 1.22
N GLY A 32 -16.51 4.81 0.84
CA GLY A 32 -15.55 5.85 1.18
C GLY A 32 -14.48 6.10 0.12
N SER A 33 -14.37 5.22 -0.89
CA SER A 33 -13.46 5.40 -2.03
C SER A 33 -14.24 5.77 -3.29
N SER A 34 -13.58 6.51 -4.19
CA SER A 34 -14.21 6.98 -5.44
C SER A 34 -13.73 6.20 -6.67
N HIS A 35 -12.94 5.15 -6.48
CA HIS A 35 -12.35 4.36 -7.57
C HIS A 35 -12.70 2.89 -7.40
N PRO A 36 -12.63 2.07 -8.48
CA PRO A 36 -13.05 0.67 -8.44
C PRO A 36 -11.91 -0.28 -8.04
N TYR A 37 -11.02 0.14 -7.15
CA TYR A 37 -9.92 -0.72 -6.72
C TYR A 37 -9.97 -0.93 -5.22
N LYS A 38 -9.78 -2.18 -4.81
CA LYS A 38 -9.48 -2.52 -3.42
C LYS A 38 -8.02 -2.95 -3.38
N TYR A 39 -7.23 -2.30 -2.52
CA TYR A 39 -5.80 -2.55 -2.51
C TYR A 39 -5.22 -2.59 -1.10
N ARG A 40 -4.10 -3.25 -1.00
CA ARG A 40 -3.25 -3.23 0.18
C ARG A 40 -1.81 -3.35 -0.28
N LEU A 41 -1.03 -2.30 -0.02
CA LEU A 41 0.40 -2.25 -0.26
C LEU A 41 1.06 -2.11 1.10
N ALA A 42 1.91 -3.06 1.48
CA ALA A 42 2.51 -3.10 2.81
C ALA A 42 4.01 -3.34 2.72
N PHE A 43 4.77 -2.59 3.49
CA PHE A 43 6.19 -2.83 3.69
C PHE A 43 6.38 -3.40 5.09
N VAL A 44 7.00 -4.58 5.14
CA VAL A 44 7.23 -5.32 6.39
C VAL A 44 8.72 -5.39 6.63
N ASP A 45 9.14 -5.10 7.85
CA ASP A 45 10.53 -5.19 8.26
C ASP A 45 10.61 -5.79 9.66
N SER A 46 11.34 -6.88 9.77
CA SER A 46 11.59 -7.58 11.05
C SER A 46 10.30 -7.88 11.81
N GLY A 47 9.27 -8.32 11.10
CA GLY A 47 7.98 -8.71 11.68
C GLY A 47 7.04 -7.56 12.01
N THR A 48 7.41 -6.32 11.71
CA THR A 48 6.54 -5.15 11.86
C THR A 48 6.18 -4.58 10.50
N CYS A 49 5.10 -3.79 10.45
CA CYS A 49 4.65 -3.15 9.21
C CYS A 49 4.69 -1.63 9.38
N PRO A 50 5.85 -0.99 9.13
CA PRO A 50 5.97 0.45 9.32
C PRO A 50 5.26 1.28 8.26
N LEU A 51 4.88 0.69 7.12
CA LEU A 51 4.22 1.41 6.05
C LEU A 51 3.12 0.55 5.43
N ARG A 52 1.94 1.14 5.25
CA ARG A 52 0.83 0.47 4.57
C ARG A 52 -0.06 1.51 3.89
N TYR A 53 -0.40 1.24 2.63
CA TYR A 53 -1.43 1.96 1.89
C TYR A 53 -2.59 1.00 1.67
N ASP A 54 -3.79 1.38 2.06
CA ASP A 54 -4.98 0.56 1.83
C ASP A 54 -6.25 1.41 1.73
N ASP A 55 -7.32 0.79 1.27
CA ASP A 55 -8.65 1.35 1.36
C ASP A 55 -9.55 0.41 2.17
N GLU A 56 -10.25 0.98 3.13
CA GLU A 56 -11.16 0.25 4.01
C GLU A 56 -12.59 0.75 3.84
N ALA A 57 -13.55 -0.18 3.92
CA ALA A 57 -14.97 0.16 3.85
C ALA A 57 -15.32 1.17 4.94
N GLY A 58 -15.91 2.29 4.53
CA GLY A 58 -16.33 3.38 5.42
C GLY A 58 -15.25 4.40 5.75
N LYS A 59 -13.97 4.08 5.57
CA LYS A 59 -12.87 4.99 5.83
C LYS A 59 -12.22 5.55 4.57
N GLY A 60 -12.34 4.82 3.45
CA GLY A 60 -11.69 5.21 2.20
C GLY A 60 -10.20 4.91 2.20
N ASP A 61 -9.47 5.70 1.43
CA ASP A 61 -8.05 5.49 1.18
C ASP A 61 -7.20 6.07 2.31
N HIS A 62 -6.26 5.27 2.82
CA HIS A 62 -5.43 5.64 3.96
C HIS A 62 -3.98 5.24 3.76
N ARG A 63 -3.10 6.02 4.39
CA ARG A 63 -1.67 5.75 4.48
C ARG A 63 -1.30 5.64 5.95
N HIS A 64 -0.70 4.52 6.35
CA HIS A 64 -0.17 4.30 7.69
C HIS A 64 1.35 4.31 7.60
N ALA A 65 2.00 5.20 8.31
CA ALA A 65 3.44 5.38 8.27
C ALA A 65 3.98 5.60 9.69
N PRO A 66 5.32 5.61 9.88
CA PRO A 66 5.88 5.82 11.23
C PRO A 66 5.42 7.11 11.90
N GLU A 67 5.19 8.17 11.13
CA GLU A 67 4.69 9.45 11.65
C GLU A 67 3.19 9.45 11.97
N GLY A 68 2.46 8.42 11.56
CA GLY A 68 1.04 8.27 11.85
C GLY A 68 0.20 7.93 10.65
N GLU A 69 -1.12 7.86 10.88
CA GLU A 69 -2.12 7.58 9.86
C GLU A 69 -2.63 8.87 9.25
N SER A 70 -2.82 8.87 7.91
CA SER A 70 -3.38 10.00 7.18
C SER A 70 -4.26 9.51 6.05
N ARG A 71 -5.15 10.37 5.57
CA ARG A 71 -5.90 10.11 4.36
C ARG A 71 -4.96 10.13 3.16
N TYR A 72 -5.16 9.20 2.24
CA TYR A 72 -4.41 9.16 1.00
C TYR A 72 -5.33 9.60 -0.14
N ARG A 73 -4.86 10.52 -0.98
CA ARG A 73 -5.61 10.93 -2.16
C ARG A 73 -5.24 10.04 -3.34
N PHE A 74 -6.12 9.09 -3.62
CA PHE A 74 -5.94 8.21 -4.78
C PHE A 74 -6.22 8.97 -6.07
N THR A 75 -5.33 8.88 -7.04
CA THR A 75 -5.51 9.45 -8.37
C THR A 75 -5.41 8.39 -9.47
N SER A 76 -4.46 7.48 -9.37
CA SER A 76 -4.27 6.37 -10.31
C SER A 76 -3.47 5.26 -9.64
N LEU A 77 -3.53 4.06 -10.21
CA LEU A 77 -2.70 2.95 -9.74
C LEU A 77 -1.21 3.26 -9.92
N ASP A 78 -0.83 3.87 -11.04
CA ASP A 78 0.57 4.23 -11.28
C ASP A 78 1.09 5.18 -10.21
N ARG A 79 0.29 6.17 -9.83
CA ARG A 79 0.66 7.12 -8.79
C ARG A 79 0.72 6.45 -7.42
N LEU A 80 -0.22 5.55 -7.13
CA LEU A 80 -0.22 4.78 -5.89
C LEU A 80 1.07 3.97 -5.73
N PHE A 81 1.46 3.25 -6.78
CA PHE A 81 2.69 2.45 -6.76
C PHE A 81 3.93 3.34 -6.62
N ALA A 82 3.96 4.46 -7.31
CA ALA A 82 5.08 5.40 -7.23
C ALA A 82 5.24 6.00 -5.82
N ASP A 83 4.13 6.39 -5.21
CA ASP A 83 4.14 6.96 -3.86
C ASP A 83 4.60 5.92 -2.83
N PHE A 84 4.08 4.69 -2.95
CA PHE A 84 4.47 3.59 -2.06
C PHE A 84 5.96 3.26 -2.22
N GLU A 85 6.44 3.11 -3.44
CA GLU A 85 7.84 2.79 -3.72
C GLU A 85 8.78 3.87 -3.18
N ARG A 86 8.42 5.14 -3.35
CA ARG A 86 9.19 6.26 -2.80
C ARG A 86 9.31 6.17 -1.28
N ASP A 87 8.20 5.87 -0.60
CA ASP A 87 8.18 5.76 0.87
C ASP A 87 8.98 4.55 1.35
N VAL A 88 8.88 3.41 0.67
CA VAL A 88 9.67 2.22 0.98
C VAL A 88 11.16 2.53 0.84
N ARG A 89 11.54 3.19 -0.24
CA ARG A 89 12.94 3.54 -0.50
C ARG A 89 13.48 4.48 0.60
N SER A 90 12.68 5.43 1.05
CA SER A 90 13.06 6.30 2.17
C SER A 90 13.31 5.52 3.46
N LEU A 91 12.46 4.55 3.76
CA LEU A 91 12.61 3.73 4.97
C LEU A 91 13.84 2.83 4.88
N LEU A 92 14.12 2.26 3.70
CA LEU A 92 15.32 1.45 3.49
C LEU A 92 16.59 2.30 3.60
N ASP A 93 16.56 3.52 3.09
CA ASP A 93 17.72 4.43 3.18
C ASP A 93 18.00 4.85 4.62
N GLU A 94 16.97 5.08 5.45
CA GLU A 94 17.13 5.35 6.87
C GLU A 94 17.84 4.21 7.59
N ASP A 95 17.50 2.97 7.28
CA ASP A 95 18.12 1.79 7.87
C ASP A 95 19.60 1.67 7.45
N SER A 96 19.95 2.11 6.25
CA SER A 96 21.33 2.01 5.75
C SER A 96 22.24 3.14 6.22
N ASP A 97 21.69 4.20 6.80
CA ASP A 97 22.45 5.35 7.31
C ASP A 97 22.98 5.14 8.74
N THR A 98 22.76 3.98 9.31
CA THR A 98 23.23 3.68 10.67
C THR A 98 24.56 2.85 10.67
#